data_c3e7025766a31746cb774eed80bc79bb
#
_entry.id   c3e7025766a31746cb774eed80bc79bb
#
_cell.length_a   1.000
_cell.length_b   1.000
_cell.length_c   1.000
_cell.angle_alpha   90.00
_cell.angle_beta   90.00
_cell.angle_gamma   90.00
#
_symmetry.space_group_name_H-M   'P 1'
#
loop_
_entity.id
_entity.type
_entity.pdbx_description
1 polymer ?
#
loop_
_entity_poly.entity_id
_entity_poly.type
_entity_poly.pdbx_seq_one_letter_code
_entity_poly.pdbx_strand_id
1 'polypeptide(L)'
;MRGDHDAFAQLADAAFPRLYGTAGLILGDEAAAQEAIQAALIRAWQDLPRLRDPERFEAWLYRIAINACHDEGRRRQRVRQREIGLGAMDPGAPNDPLTWVADRDELDRAFVRLTPDQRTILALVFYRDMTLPQAAAAIGAPLGTAKSRLHRALEALRAAVAAEGRPLEQEVDA
;
A
#
# COMPACT_ATOMS: atom_id res chain seq x y z
N MET A 1 16.56 -9.78 -27.26
CA MET A 1 16.26 -10.63 -26.07
C MET A 1 17.17 -10.37 -24.87
N ARG A 2 18.53 -10.43 -24.93
CA ARG A 2 19.37 -10.05 -23.78
C ARG A 2 19.29 -8.57 -23.44
N GLY A 3 19.30 -7.67 -24.42
CA GLY A 3 19.22 -6.23 -24.20
C GLY A 3 17.92 -5.77 -23.55
N ASP A 4 16.80 -6.42 -23.80
CA ASP A 4 15.51 -6.09 -23.20
C ASP A 4 15.45 -6.50 -21.72
N HIS A 5 16.10 -7.62 -21.37
CA HIS A 5 16.17 -8.08 -20.00
C HIS A 5 17.04 -7.15 -19.13
N ASP A 6 18.22 -6.78 -19.63
CA ASP A 6 19.13 -5.89 -18.90
C ASP A 6 18.55 -4.49 -18.73
N ALA A 7 17.86 -3.97 -19.76
CA ALA A 7 17.17 -2.69 -19.68
C ALA A 7 16.03 -2.72 -18.67
N PHE A 8 15.22 -3.79 -18.65
CA PHE A 8 14.16 -3.92 -17.66
C PHE A 8 14.71 -4.09 -16.25
N ALA A 9 15.79 -4.86 -16.07
CA ALA A 9 16.42 -5.02 -14.76
C ALA A 9 16.86 -3.67 -14.18
N GLN A 10 17.49 -2.81 -14.99
CA GLN A 10 17.89 -1.47 -14.56
C GLN A 10 16.68 -0.60 -14.18
N LEU A 11 15.58 -0.66 -14.94
CA LEU A 11 14.35 0.07 -14.63
C LEU A 11 13.70 -0.45 -13.35
N ALA A 12 13.70 -1.78 -13.16
CA ALA A 12 13.15 -2.42 -11.97
C ALA A 12 13.96 -2.06 -10.72
N ASP A 13 15.30 -2.11 -10.79
CA ASP A 13 16.19 -1.75 -9.70
C ASP A 13 16.02 -0.28 -9.30
N ALA A 14 15.90 0.63 -10.27
CA ALA A 14 15.65 2.05 -10.01
C ALA A 14 14.27 2.31 -9.39
N ALA A 15 13.27 1.52 -9.75
CA ALA A 15 11.90 1.67 -9.26
C ALA A 15 11.68 0.94 -7.90
N PHE A 16 12.44 -0.12 -7.62
CA PHE A 16 12.23 -1.02 -6.49
C PHE A 16 12.10 -0.30 -5.13
N PRO A 17 13.04 0.60 -4.72
CA PRO A 17 12.94 1.25 -3.40
C PRO A 17 11.63 2.01 -3.22
N ARG A 18 11.18 2.67 -4.28
CA ARG A 18 9.96 3.48 -4.28
C ARG A 18 8.70 2.62 -4.25
N LEU A 19 8.68 1.54 -5.02
CA LEU A 19 7.57 0.58 -5.04
C LEU A 19 7.47 -0.15 -3.70
N TYR A 20 8.61 -0.59 -3.15
CA TYR A 20 8.67 -1.28 -1.87
C TYR A 20 8.18 -0.41 -0.72
N GLY A 21 8.66 0.85 -0.62
CA GLY A 21 8.17 1.78 0.38
C GLY A 21 6.66 2.05 0.27
N THR A 22 6.15 2.20 -0.97
CA THR A 22 4.71 2.36 -1.21
C THR A 22 3.93 1.11 -0.77
N ALA A 23 4.42 -0.10 -1.10
CA ALA A 23 3.79 -1.35 -0.72
C ALA A 23 3.79 -1.56 0.80
N GLY A 24 4.88 -1.17 1.49
CA GLY A 24 4.98 -1.18 2.95
C GLY A 24 3.89 -0.32 3.60
N LEU A 25 3.69 0.90 3.10
CA LEU A 25 2.62 1.77 3.56
C LEU A 25 1.21 1.19 3.30
N ILE A 26 0.99 0.56 2.15
CA ILE A 26 -0.31 -0.03 1.80
C ILE A 26 -0.62 -1.25 2.67
N LEU A 27 0.36 -2.14 2.85
CA LEU A 27 0.16 -3.44 3.50
C LEU A 27 0.42 -3.39 5.02
N GLY A 28 1.28 -2.48 5.49
CA GLY A 28 1.70 -2.41 6.89
C GLY A 28 2.51 -3.63 7.34
N ASP A 29 3.15 -4.34 6.42
CA ASP A 29 3.90 -5.57 6.67
C ASP A 29 5.00 -5.71 5.60
N GLU A 30 6.26 -5.79 6.06
CA GLU A 30 7.43 -5.85 5.17
C GLU A 30 7.46 -7.11 4.31
N ALA A 31 7.14 -8.26 4.89
CA ALA A 31 7.15 -9.53 4.18
C ALA A 31 6.06 -9.54 3.09
N ALA A 32 4.87 -9.00 3.40
CA ALA A 32 3.81 -8.83 2.41
C ALA A 32 4.21 -7.85 1.31
N ALA A 33 4.87 -6.75 1.66
CA ALA A 33 5.34 -5.77 0.69
C ALA A 33 6.36 -6.39 -0.26
N GLN A 34 7.30 -7.17 0.26
CA GLN A 34 8.30 -7.87 -0.55
C GLN A 34 7.65 -8.88 -1.51
N GLU A 35 6.74 -9.71 -1.02
CA GLU A 35 6.00 -10.67 -1.85
C GLU A 35 5.19 -9.96 -2.95
N ALA A 36 4.47 -8.90 -2.60
CA ALA A 36 3.68 -8.14 -3.54
C ALA A 36 4.53 -7.48 -4.64
N ILE A 37 5.66 -6.86 -4.27
CA ILE A 37 6.53 -6.21 -5.26
C ILE A 37 7.26 -7.23 -6.14
N GLN A 38 7.68 -8.35 -5.60
CA GLN A 38 8.26 -9.43 -6.41
C GLN A 38 7.25 -9.93 -7.46
N ALA A 39 6.01 -10.21 -7.05
CA ALA A 39 4.94 -10.61 -7.95
C ALA A 39 4.63 -9.51 -9.00
N ALA A 40 4.64 -8.24 -8.60
CA ALA A 40 4.42 -7.10 -9.47
C ALA A 40 5.50 -6.98 -10.54
N LEU A 41 6.77 -7.12 -10.18
CA LEU A 41 7.89 -7.03 -11.13
C LEU A 41 7.89 -8.19 -12.13
N ILE A 42 7.57 -9.41 -11.69
CA ILE A 42 7.40 -10.56 -12.58
C ILE A 42 6.28 -10.27 -13.60
N ARG A 43 5.14 -9.77 -13.13
CA ARG A 43 4.02 -9.43 -14.00
C ARG A 43 4.34 -8.27 -14.94
N ALA A 44 5.06 -7.27 -14.46
CA ALA A 44 5.52 -6.15 -15.27
C ALA A 44 6.43 -6.62 -16.40
N TRP A 45 7.37 -7.53 -16.12
CA TRP A 45 8.19 -8.15 -17.15
C TRP A 45 7.38 -8.87 -18.22
N GLN A 46 6.39 -9.67 -17.82
CA GLN A 46 5.54 -10.43 -18.72
C GLN A 46 4.65 -9.53 -19.59
N ASP A 47 4.16 -8.42 -19.02
CA ASP A 47 3.23 -7.51 -19.68
C ASP A 47 3.93 -6.33 -20.38
N LEU A 48 5.26 -6.16 -20.23
CA LEU A 48 6.05 -5.09 -20.83
C LEU A 48 5.85 -4.97 -22.37
N PRO A 49 5.80 -6.07 -23.14
CA PRO A 49 5.57 -5.99 -24.58
C PRO A 49 4.22 -5.39 -24.98
N ARG A 50 3.27 -5.32 -24.04
CA ARG A 50 1.93 -4.75 -24.25
C ARG A 50 1.87 -3.26 -23.92
N LEU A 51 2.93 -2.71 -23.33
CA LEU A 51 3.01 -1.27 -23.02
C LEU A 51 3.20 -0.50 -24.33
N ARG A 52 2.16 0.21 -24.77
CA ARG A 52 2.16 0.96 -26.02
C ARG A 52 2.79 2.34 -25.90
N ASP A 53 2.79 2.92 -24.73
CA ASP A 53 3.22 4.28 -24.45
C ASP A 53 4.28 4.28 -23.34
N PRO A 54 5.57 4.46 -23.69
CA PRO A 54 6.66 4.47 -22.70
C PRO A 54 6.53 5.60 -21.68
N GLU A 55 5.91 6.74 -22.03
CA GLU A 55 5.73 7.85 -21.07
C GLU A 55 4.78 7.49 -19.92
N ARG A 56 3.94 6.48 -20.13
CA ARG A 56 3.04 5.95 -19.09
C ARG A 56 3.64 4.81 -18.28
N PHE A 57 4.91 4.47 -18.50
CA PHE A 57 5.56 3.34 -17.81
C PHE A 57 5.43 3.44 -16.30
N GLU A 58 5.71 4.58 -15.70
CA GLU A 58 5.65 4.75 -14.25
C GLU A 58 4.23 4.51 -13.70
N ALA A 59 3.22 5.17 -14.25
CA ALA A 59 1.82 4.98 -13.84
C ALA A 59 1.34 3.54 -14.05
N TRP A 60 1.76 2.91 -15.15
CA TRP A 60 1.44 1.53 -15.45
C TRP A 60 2.11 0.56 -14.46
N LEU A 61 3.38 0.78 -14.10
CA LEU A 61 4.11 -0.03 -13.14
C LEU A 61 3.49 0.10 -11.73
N TYR A 62 3.16 1.31 -11.31
CA TYR A 62 2.45 1.54 -10.04
C TYR A 62 1.10 0.84 -10.02
N ARG A 63 0.35 0.85 -11.12
CA ARG A 63 -0.93 0.13 -11.20
C ARG A 63 -0.75 -1.37 -10.99
N ILE A 64 0.29 -1.97 -11.57
CA ILE A 64 0.60 -3.38 -11.35
C ILE A 64 0.96 -3.64 -9.89
N ALA A 65 1.82 -2.80 -9.30
CA ALA A 65 2.25 -2.92 -7.91
C ALA A 65 1.09 -2.76 -6.92
N ILE A 66 0.22 -1.77 -7.11
CA ILE A 66 -0.97 -1.54 -6.28
C ILE A 66 -1.93 -2.75 -6.35
N ASN A 67 -2.16 -3.28 -7.56
CA ASN A 67 -2.99 -4.46 -7.71
C ASN A 67 -2.38 -5.67 -6.99
N ALA A 68 -1.06 -5.87 -7.09
CA ALA A 68 -0.38 -6.93 -6.36
C ALA A 68 -0.48 -6.76 -4.83
N CYS A 69 -0.36 -5.54 -4.31
CA CYS A 69 -0.59 -5.25 -2.90
C CYS A 69 -2.02 -5.60 -2.46
N HIS A 70 -3.03 -5.23 -3.23
CA HIS A 70 -4.42 -5.56 -2.92
C HIS A 70 -4.69 -7.07 -2.99
N ASP A 71 -4.08 -7.77 -3.96
CA ASP A 71 -4.20 -9.23 -4.07
C ASP A 71 -3.57 -9.93 -2.86
N GLU A 72 -2.37 -9.50 -2.46
CA GLU A 72 -1.66 -10.02 -1.30
C GLU A 72 -2.43 -9.74 0.00
N GLY A 73 -2.94 -8.54 0.20
CA GLY A 73 -3.78 -8.19 1.34
C GLY A 73 -5.02 -9.09 1.44
N ARG A 74 -5.71 -9.33 0.31
CA ARG A 74 -6.86 -10.25 0.24
C ARG A 74 -6.47 -11.71 0.51
N ARG A 75 -5.29 -12.14 0.05
CA ARG A 75 -4.76 -13.48 0.30
C ARG A 75 -4.55 -13.69 1.79
N ARG A 76 -3.85 -12.78 2.45
CA ARG A 76 -3.57 -12.84 3.89
C ARG A 76 -4.83 -12.80 4.73
N GLN A 77 -5.77 -11.93 4.39
CA GLN A 77 -7.05 -11.88 5.10
C GLN A 77 -7.82 -13.19 5.01
N ARG A 78 -7.82 -13.87 3.85
CA ARG A 78 -8.47 -15.18 3.69
C ARG A 78 -7.78 -16.28 4.51
N VAL A 79 -6.45 -16.28 4.58
CA VAL A 79 -5.68 -17.22 5.41
C VAL A 79 -6.04 -17.01 6.87
N ARG A 80 -5.97 -15.77 7.36
CA ARG A 80 -6.33 -15.41 8.75
C ARG A 80 -7.75 -15.82 9.12
N GLN A 81 -8.72 -15.56 8.25
CA GLN A 81 -10.11 -15.97 8.49
C GLN A 81 -10.27 -17.50 8.60
N ARG A 82 -9.52 -18.28 7.82
CA ARG A 82 -9.52 -19.75 7.91
C ARG A 82 -8.88 -20.23 9.22
N GLU A 83 -7.79 -19.62 9.64
CA GLU A 83 -7.12 -19.95 10.91
C GLU A 83 -8.00 -19.66 12.12
N ILE A 84 -8.69 -18.51 12.14
CA ILE A 84 -9.68 -18.18 13.17
C ILE A 84 -10.85 -19.16 13.15
N GLY A 85 -11.34 -19.55 11.98
CA GLY A 85 -12.41 -20.55 11.82
C GLY A 85 -12.02 -21.96 12.28
N LEU A 86 -10.71 -22.25 12.38
CA LEU A 86 -10.18 -23.52 12.88
C LEU A 86 -9.86 -23.48 14.39
N GLY A 87 -10.24 -22.40 15.12
CA GLY A 87 -9.99 -22.25 16.55
C GLY A 87 -8.56 -21.88 16.91
N ALA A 88 -7.75 -21.44 15.93
CA ALA A 88 -6.47 -20.82 16.20
C ALA A 88 -6.72 -19.50 16.93
N MET A 89 -6.10 -19.33 18.10
CA MET A 89 -6.09 -18.11 18.89
C MET A 89 -5.68 -16.95 17.96
N ASP A 90 -6.41 -15.84 18.00
CA ASP A 90 -6.13 -14.63 17.22
C ASP A 90 -4.63 -14.31 17.29
N PRO A 91 -3.86 -14.48 16.22
CA PRO A 91 -2.49 -14.04 16.19
C PRO A 91 -2.59 -12.51 16.20
N GLY A 92 -2.39 -11.92 17.37
CA GLY A 92 -2.52 -10.49 17.72
C GLY A 92 -2.37 -9.54 16.54
N ALA A 93 -2.93 -8.33 16.70
CA ALA A 93 -2.90 -7.26 15.69
C ALA A 93 -1.67 -7.31 14.77
N PRO A 94 -1.79 -6.98 13.47
CA PRO A 94 -0.72 -7.14 12.51
C PRO A 94 0.59 -6.65 13.09
N ASN A 95 1.62 -7.50 12.99
CA ASN A 95 2.97 -7.24 13.50
C ASN A 95 3.35 -5.79 13.28
N ASP A 96 3.89 -5.25 14.36
CA ASP A 96 4.38 -3.89 14.57
C ASP A 96 4.60 -3.11 13.27
N PRO A 97 3.76 -2.12 12.98
CA PRO A 97 3.89 -1.38 11.73
C PRO A 97 5.13 -0.51 11.81
N LEU A 98 6.06 -0.74 10.91
CA LEU A 98 7.11 0.22 10.61
C LEU A 98 8.15 0.46 11.71
N THR A 99 8.89 -0.59 12.10
CA THR A 99 10.11 -0.49 12.93
C THR A 99 11.20 0.45 12.37
N TRP A 100 10.99 1.03 11.23
CA TRP A 100 11.95 1.95 10.58
C TRP A 100 11.66 3.44 10.76
N VAL A 101 10.65 3.81 11.58
CA VAL A 101 10.36 5.23 11.91
C VAL A 101 10.06 5.37 13.41
N ALA A 102 11.11 5.33 14.22
CA ALA A 102 11.01 5.32 15.70
C ALA A 102 10.36 6.55 16.35
N ASP A 103 10.03 7.62 15.62
CA ASP A 103 9.54 8.89 16.17
C ASP A 103 8.14 9.33 15.69
N ARG A 104 7.32 8.42 15.14
CA ARG A 104 6.00 8.76 14.58
C ARG A 104 4.86 7.88 15.09
N ASP A 105 4.92 7.43 16.32
CA ASP A 105 3.99 6.43 16.88
C ASP A 105 2.50 6.71 16.66
N GLU A 106 2.06 7.95 16.78
CA GLU A 106 0.63 8.29 16.69
C GLU A 106 0.11 8.25 15.24
N LEU A 107 0.86 8.85 14.31
CA LEU A 107 0.47 8.88 12.90
C LEU A 107 0.53 7.48 12.27
N ASP A 108 1.53 6.69 12.62
CA ASP A 108 1.70 5.33 12.11
C ASP A 108 0.57 4.41 12.61
N ARG A 109 0.19 4.51 13.89
CA ARG A 109 -0.97 3.80 14.43
C ARG A 109 -2.28 4.23 13.76
N ALA A 110 -2.46 5.53 13.56
CA ALA A 110 -3.63 6.05 12.85
C ALA A 110 -3.68 5.57 11.39
N PHE A 111 -2.52 5.52 10.72
CA PHE A 111 -2.42 5.09 9.33
C PHE A 111 -2.78 3.60 9.14
N VAL A 112 -2.39 2.74 10.08
CA VAL A 112 -2.73 1.30 10.06
C VAL A 112 -4.24 1.06 10.17
N ARG A 113 -4.99 1.95 10.83
CA ARG A 113 -6.46 1.85 10.93
C ARG A 113 -7.19 2.15 9.63
N LEU A 114 -6.50 2.74 8.66
CA LEU A 114 -7.07 3.03 7.35
C LEU A 114 -7.27 1.76 6.51
N THR A 115 -8.26 1.79 5.64
CA THR A 115 -8.41 0.72 4.64
C THR A 115 -7.25 0.73 3.63
N PRO A 116 -6.92 -0.40 2.98
CA PRO A 116 -5.88 -0.46 1.95
C PRO A 116 -6.07 0.60 0.85
N ASP A 117 -7.31 0.85 0.41
CA ASP A 117 -7.62 1.88 -0.60
C ASP A 117 -7.30 3.31 -0.11
N GLN A 118 -7.59 3.60 1.17
CA GLN A 118 -7.26 4.88 1.79
C GLN A 118 -5.75 5.06 1.93
N ARG A 119 -5.04 4.03 2.40
CA ARG A 119 -3.57 4.04 2.48
C ARG A 119 -2.95 4.21 1.11
N THR A 120 -3.48 3.54 0.08
CA THR A 120 -2.99 3.64 -1.29
C THR A 120 -3.03 5.09 -1.79
N ILE A 121 -4.17 5.77 -1.71
CA ILE A 121 -4.27 7.13 -2.26
C ILE A 121 -3.41 8.13 -1.48
N LEU A 122 -3.30 7.98 -0.16
CA LEU A 122 -2.42 8.81 0.67
C LEU A 122 -0.94 8.56 0.36
N ALA A 123 -0.53 7.31 0.22
CA ALA A 123 0.84 6.95 -0.14
C ALA A 123 1.24 7.54 -1.51
N LEU A 124 0.36 7.47 -2.52
CA LEU A 124 0.64 8.02 -3.84
C LEU A 124 0.79 9.55 -3.81
N VAL A 125 -0.11 10.24 -3.13
CA VAL A 125 -0.14 11.71 -3.13
C VAL A 125 0.95 12.28 -2.20
N PHE A 126 1.09 11.77 -0.97
CA PHE A 126 1.95 12.38 0.05
C PHE A 126 3.34 11.74 0.19
N TYR A 127 3.47 10.45 -0.04
CA TYR A 127 4.78 9.78 0.02
C TYR A 127 5.48 9.77 -1.33
N ARG A 128 4.70 9.68 -2.44
CA ARG A 128 5.24 9.67 -3.81
C ARG A 128 5.17 11.02 -4.51
N ASP A 129 4.62 12.04 -3.87
CA ASP A 129 4.43 13.39 -4.44
C ASP A 129 3.73 13.38 -5.81
N MET A 130 2.86 12.38 -6.02
CA MET A 130 2.10 12.30 -7.27
C MET A 130 1.01 13.36 -7.29
N THR A 131 0.86 14.03 -8.42
CA THR A 131 -0.33 14.84 -8.68
C THR A 131 -1.58 13.95 -8.70
N LEU A 132 -2.74 14.52 -8.40
CA LEU A 132 -3.97 13.75 -8.38
C LEU A 132 -4.31 13.04 -9.71
N PRO A 133 -4.05 13.64 -10.91
CA PRO A 133 -4.16 12.92 -12.17
C PRO A 133 -3.22 11.72 -12.29
N GLN A 134 -1.98 11.84 -11.82
CA GLN A 134 -1.02 10.72 -11.80
C GLN A 134 -1.48 9.60 -10.86
N ALA A 135 -1.91 9.95 -9.65
CA ALA A 135 -2.46 8.98 -8.69
C ALA A 135 -3.72 8.29 -9.25
N ALA A 136 -4.60 9.03 -9.92
CA ALA A 136 -5.78 8.47 -10.59
C ALA A 136 -5.39 7.44 -11.67
N ALA A 137 -4.39 7.76 -12.49
CA ALA A 137 -3.86 6.83 -13.51
C ALA A 137 -3.24 5.58 -12.85
N ALA A 138 -2.47 5.76 -11.77
CA ALA A 138 -1.84 4.66 -11.03
C ALA A 138 -2.87 3.71 -10.38
N ILE A 139 -3.96 4.22 -9.82
CA ILE A 139 -5.04 3.37 -9.26
C ILE A 139 -6.05 2.91 -10.32
N GLY A 140 -5.89 3.33 -11.58
CA GLY A 140 -6.81 2.96 -12.67
C GLY A 140 -8.23 3.50 -12.50
N ALA A 141 -8.39 4.69 -11.92
CA ALA A 141 -9.68 5.29 -11.63
C ALA A 141 -9.86 6.67 -12.30
N PRO A 142 -11.10 7.11 -12.57
CA PRO A 142 -11.37 8.48 -13.00
C PRO A 142 -10.87 9.51 -11.98
N LEU A 143 -10.47 10.70 -12.45
CA LEU A 143 -9.96 11.78 -11.59
C LEU A 143 -10.94 12.15 -10.46
N GLY A 144 -12.24 12.21 -10.75
CA GLY A 144 -13.28 12.49 -9.76
C GLY A 144 -13.34 11.43 -8.65
N THR A 145 -13.13 10.16 -9.02
CA THR A 145 -13.04 9.05 -8.06
C THR A 145 -11.79 9.17 -7.19
N ALA A 146 -10.63 9.49 -7.77
CA ALA A 146 -9.40 9.70 -7.00
C ALA A 146 -9.55 10.87 -6.02
N LYS A 147 -10.18 11.98 -6.45
CA LYS A 147 -10.46 13.14 -5.59
C LYS A 147 -11.34 12.77 -4.40
N SER A 148 -12.43 12.04 -4.64
CA SER A 148 -13.34 11.62 -3.56
C SER A 148 -12.72 10.58 -2.62
N ARG A 149 -11.84 9.70 -3.14
CA ARG A 149 -11.06 8.75 -2.31
C ARG A 149 -10.07 9.49 -1.43
N LEU A 150 -9.32 10.46 -1.98
CA LEU A 150 -8.37 11.27 -1.21
C LEU A 150 -9.08 12.02 -0.08
N HIS A 151 -10.21 12.67 -0.38
CA HIS A 151 -10.99 13.40 0.63
C HIS A 151 -11.39 12.47 1.78
N ARG A 152 -12.02 11.33 1.47
CA ARG A 152 -12.43 10.34 2.49
C ARG A 152 -11.24 9.74 3.26
N ALA A 153 -10.09 9.54 2.60
CA ALA A 153 -8.90 9.05 3.26
C ALA A 153 -8.34 10.06 4.26
N LEU A 154 -8.34 11.36 3.92
CA LEU A 154 -7.93 12.44 4.84
C LEU A 154 -8.88 12.59 6.02
N GLU A 155 -10.18 12.46 5.80
CA GLU A 155 -11.17 12.48 6.89
C GLU A 155 -10.96 11.29 7.84
N ALA A 156 -10.78 10.09 7.29
CA ALA A 156 -10.52 8.89 8.08
C ALA A 156 -9.21 8.99 8.87
N LEU A 157 -8.14 9.55 8.27
CA LEU A 157 -6.87 9.76 8.94
C LEU A 157 -7.01 10.74 10.09
N ARG A 158 -7.69 11.89 9.89
CA ARG A 158 -7.94 12.86 10.95
C ARG A 158 -8.72 12.24 12.12
N ALA A 159 -9.75 11.45 11.81
CA ALA A 159 -10.52 10.75 12.83
C ALA A 159 -9.68 9.72 13.60
N ALA A 160 -8.80 8.98 12.90
CA ALA A 160 -7.92 8.02 13.52
C ALA A 160 -6.89 8.69 14.45
N VAL A 161 -6.25 9.79 14.02
CA VAL A 161 -5.32 10.58 14.84
C VAL A 161 -6.04 11.15 16.06
N ALA A 162 -7.23 11.73 15.90
CA ALA A 162 -8.01 12.26 17.02
C ALA A 162 -8.42 11.18 18.04
N ALA A 163 -8.55 9.94 17.62
CA ALA A 163 -8.83 8.81 18.51
C ALA A 163 -7.59 8.34 19.28
N GLU A 164 -6.38 8.47 18.70
CA GLU A 164 -5.12 8.16 19.40
C GLU A 164 -4.79 9.21 20.48
N GLY A 165 -5.04 10.50 20.19
CA GLY A 165 -4.77 11.60 21.12
C GLY A 165 -5.76 11.71 22.31
N ARG A 166 -6.76 10.82 22.42
CA ARG A 166 -7.58 10.71 23.62
C ARG A 166 -6.88 9.80 24.61
N PRO A 167 -6.48 10.29 25.82
CA PRO A 167 -6.05 9.41 26.88
C PRO A 167 -7.15 8.38 27.14
N LEU A 168 -6.75 7.13 27.41
CA LEU A 168 -7.64 6.11 27.99
C LEU A 168 -8.00 6.57 29.39
N GLU A 169 -8.85 7.59 29.50
CA GLU A 169 -9.48 7.98 30.75
C GLU A 169 -10.63 7.01 31.02
N GLN A 170 -10.38 6.16 32.04
CA GLN A 170 -11.34 5.60 32.97
C GLN A 170 -12.32 4.53 32.44
N GLU A 171 -11.87 3.29 32.52
CA GLU A 171 -12.70 2.28 33.18
C GLU A 171 -12.02 1.81 34.47
N VAL A 172 -12.00 2.70 35.49
CA VAL A 172 -11.86 2.33 36.87
C VAL A 172 -12.90 3.18 37.61
N ASP A 173 -14.13 2.69 37.66
CA ASP A 173 -15.01 2.83 38.85
C ASP A 173 -16.35 2.12 38.54
N ALA A 174 -16.52 0.95 39.11
CA ALA A 174 -17.66 0.53 39.91
C ALA A 174 -17.54 -0.96 40.26
#